data_4cf1a901ad7b263e57cd962b7e7f9f2d
#
_entry.id   4cf1a901ad7b263e57cd962b7e7f9f2d
#
_cell.length_a   1.000
_cell.length_b   1.000
_cell.length_c   1.000
_cell.angle_alpha   90.00
_cell.angle_beta   90.00
_cell.angle_gamma   90.00
#
_symmetry.space_group_name_H-M   'P 1'
#
loop_
_entity.id
_entity.type
_entity.pdbx_description
1 polymer ?
#
loop_
_entity_poly.entity_id
_entity_poly.type
_entity_poly.pdbx_seq_one_letter_code
_entity_poly.pdbx_strand_id
1 'polypeptide(L)'
;EYGKAIEIYDELIDHGESRAYSLKAYCLAQQKKINKAIDVCDQGIKEHPDDGEIYCTKYAVLAKQEKYTQGLKVIETALKQKELDNKKEVLFARISAYESMFDFDTAYHYAKSYVKAYPKDANGKKELTFLETR
;
A
#
# COMPACT_ATOMS: atom_id res chain seq x y z
N GLU A 1 4.94 3.71 -22.29
CA GLU A 1 5.21 5.16 -22.34
C GLU A 1 4.59 5.87 -21.15
N TYR A 2 5.43 6.17 -20.18
CA TYR A 2 4.96 6.75 -18.92
C TYR A 2 4.44 8.18 -19.06
N GLY A 3 5.03 8.98 -19.95
CA GLY A 3 4.61 10.36 -20.15
C GLY A 3 3.17 10.50 -20.59
N LYS A 4 2.76 9.69 -21.57
CA LYS A 4 1.38 9.69 -22.06
C LYS A 4 0.42 9.15 -21.01
N ALA A 5 0.84 8.12 -20.27
CA ALA A 5 0.02 7.56 -19.19
C ALA A 5 -0.25 8.63 -18.13
N ILE A 6 0.78 9.38 -17.74
CA ILE A 6 0.65 10.43 -16.73
C ILE A 6 -0.34 11.51 -17.19
N GLU A 7 -0.30 11.90 -18.47
CA GLU A 7 -1.26 12.88 -19.01
C GLU A 7 -2.71 12.37 -18.85
N ILE A 8 -2.95 11.10 -19.17
CA ILE A 8 -4.25 10.48 -19.02
C ILE A 8 -4.69 10.47 -17.55
N TYR A 9 -3.76 10.09 -16.64
CA TYR A 9 -4.08 10.07 -15.21
C TYR A 9 -4.36 11.46 -14.66
N ASP A 10 -3.68 12.50 -15.15
CA ASP A 10 -3.96 13.89 -14.75
C ASP A 10 -5.39 14.28 -15.12
N GLU A 11 -5.85 13.90 -16.31
CA GLU A 11 -7.24 14.13 -16.70
C GLU A 11 -8.23 13.39 -15.81
N LEU A 12 -7.93 12.13 -15.47
CA LEU A 12 -8.78 11.33 -14.58
C LEU A 12 -8.82 11.91 -13.18
N ILE A 13 -7.69 12.41 -12.69
CA ILE A 13 -7.63 13.09 -11.38
C ILE A 13 -8.55 14.32 -11.39
N ASP A 14 -8.51 15.11 -12.44
CA ASP A 14 -9.37 16.29 -12.59
C ASP A 14 -10.85 15.92 -12.60
N HIS A 15 -11.18 14.68 -12.99
CA HIS A 15 -12.56 14.16 -12.96
C HIS A 15 -12.88 13.42 -11.65
N GLY A 16 -12.00 13.45 -10.66
CA GLY A 16 -12.25 12.87 -9.35
C GLY A 16 -11.98 11.39 -9.21
N GLU A 17 -11.26 10.78 -10.15
CA GLU A 17 -10.94 9.35 -10.12
C GLU A 17 -9.78 9.07 -9.15
N SER A 18 -10.10 8.53 -7.97
CA SER A 18 -9.10 8.30 -6.93
C SER A 18 -8.00 7.35 -7.36
N ARG A 19 -8.34 6.30 -8.10
CA ARG A 19 -7.35 5.31 -8.54
C ARG A 19 -6.26 5.90 -9.42
N ALA A 20 -6.55 7.00 -10.12
CA ALA A 20 -5.56 7.64 -10.99
C ALA A 20 -4.35 8.18 -10.21
N TYR A 21 -4.53 8.52 -8.93
CA TYR A 21 -3.38 8.92 -8.08
C TYR A 21 -2.38 7.78 -7.93
N SER A 22 -2.86 6.58 -7.63
CA SER A 22 -1.99 5.41 -7.48
C SER A 22 -1.27 5.07 -8.78
N LEU A 23 -1.99 5.12 -9.89
CA LEU A 23 -1.41 4.81 -11.20
C LEU A 23 -0.36 5.85 -11.60
N LYS A 24 -0.65 7.14 -11.39
CA LYS A 24 0.32 8.20 -11.67
C LYS A 24 1.57 8.07 -10.80
N ALA A 25 1.39 7.81 -9.50
CA ALA A 25 2.50 7.63 -8.59
C ALA A 25 3.37 6.44 -9.01
N TYR A 26 2.74 5.34 -9.41
CA TYR A 26 3.48 4.18 -9.92
C TYR A 26 4.34 4.56 -11.13
N CYS A 27 3.78 5.27 -12.10
CA CYS A 27 4.53 5.71 -13.29
C CYS A 27 5.72 6.60 -12.92
N LEU A 28 5.50 7.54 -12.00
CA LEU A 28 6.58 8.42 -11.53
C LEU A 28 7.69 7.64 -10.83
N ALA A 29 7.32 6.64 -10.02
CA ALA A 29 8.30 5.79 -9.35
C ALA A 29 9.11 4.97 -10.36
N GLN A 30 8.48 4.48 -11.43
CA GLN A 30 9.16 3.77 -12.50
C GLN A 30 10.15 4.67 -13.24
N GLN A 31 9.86 5.97 -13.34
CA GLN A 31 10.77 6.96 -13.89
C GLN A 31 11.85 7.40 -12.90
N LYS A 32 11.90 6.79 -11.71
CA LYS A 32 12.83 7.14 -10.62
C LYS A 32 12.56 8.53 -10.02
N LYS A 33 11.37 9.07 -10.23
CA LYS A 33 10.94 10.36 -9.65
C LYS A 33 10.24 10.11 -8.33
N ILE A 34 11.00 9.64 -7.35
CA ILE A 34 10.47 9.12 -6.07
C ILE A 34 9.73 10.20 -5.27
N ASN A 35 10.32 11.37 -5.12
CA ASN A 35 9.69 12.45 -4.35
C ASN A 35 8.38 12.91 -4.98
N LYS A 36 8.33 12.98 -6.29
CA LYS A 36 7.10 13.32 -7.02
C LYS A 36 6.02 12.24 -6.85
N ALA A 37 6.43 10.97 -6.86
CA ALA A 37 5.51 9.86 -6.64
C ALA A 37 4.88 9.95 -5.26
N ILE A 38 5.69 10.22 -4.23
CA ILE A 38 5.19 10.39 -2.85
C ILE A 38 4.25 11.59 -2.76
N ASP A 39 4.59 12.72 -3.39
CA ASP A 39 3.72 13.91 -3.40
C ASP A 39 2.36 13.61 -4.02
N VAL A 40 2.31 12.84 -5.11
CA VAL A 40 1.06 12.44 -5.75
C VAL A 40 0.23 11.57 -4.81
N CYS A 41 0.87 10.63 -4.11
CA CYS A 41 0.18 9.83 -3.10
C CYS A 41 -0.39 10.71 -1.99
N ASP A 42 0.39 11.68 -1.50
CA ASP A 42 -0.06 12.57 -0.43
C ASP A 42 -1.26 13.42 -0.87
N GLN A 43 -1.27 13.91 -2.11
CA GLN A 43 -2.42 14.61 -2.66
C GLN A 43 -3.64 13.69 -2.73
N GLY A 44 -3.44 12.46 -3.20
CA GLY A 44 -4.51 11.47 -3.29
C GLY A 44 -5.10 11.13 -1.93
N ILE A 45 -4.27 10.95 -0.92
CA ILE A 45 -4.70 10.66 0.45
C ILE A 45 -5.50 11.84 1.01
N LYS A 46 -5.08 13.06 0.72
CA LYS A 46 -5.79 14.27 1.16
C LYS A 46 -7.20 14.34 0.56
N GLU A 47 -7.34 14.04 -0.73
CA GLU A 47 -8.62 14.11 -1.43
C GLU A 47 -9.49 12.87 -1.17
N HIS A 48 -8.87 11.70 -0.97
CA HIS A 48 -9.54 10.41 -0.79
C HIS A 48 -8.95 9.66 0.40
N PRO A 49 -9.16 10.15 1.62
CA PRO A 49 -8.49 9.57 2.81
C PRO A 49 -8.94 8.15 3.16
N ASP A 50 -10.01 7.66 2.56
CA ASP A 50 -10.52 6.31 2.77
C ASP A 50 -10.13 5.33 1.65
N ASP A 51 -9.34 5.76 0.68
CA ASP A 51 -8.89 4.87 -0.40
C ASP A 51 -7.58 4.17 -0.02
N GLY A 52 -7.71 2.93 0.45
CA GLY A 52 -6.56 2.13 0.90
C GLY A 52 -5.52 1.86 -0.17
N GLU A 53 -5.91 1.86 -1.44
CA GLU A 53 -4.96 1.61 -2.54
C GLU A 53 -3.87 2.69 -2.59
N ILE A 54 -4.22 3.95 -2.32
CA ILE A 54 -3.24 5.04 -2.37
C ILE A 54 -2.21 4.88 -1.25
N TYR A 55 -2.66 4.50 -0.04
CA TYR A 55 -1.73 4.22 1.06
C TYR A 55 -0.80 3.05 0.73
N CYS A 56 -1.34 1.99 0.13
CA CYS A 56 -0.54 0.84 -0.30
C CYS A 56 0.51 1.24 -1.34
N THR A 57 0.15 2.11 -2.27
CA THR A 57 1.08 2.61 -3.28
C THR A 57 2.20 3.42 -2.64
N LYS A 58 1.86 4.32 -1.71
CA LYS A 58 2.87 5.08 -0.97
C LYS A 58 3.79 4.15 -0.19
N TYR A 59 3.20 3.16 0.51
CA TYR A 59 3.99 2.16 1.22
C TYR A 59 4.97 1.46 0.28
N ALA A 60 4.51 1.02 -0.89
CA ALA A 60 5.35 0.30 -1.85
C ALA A 60 6.51 1.15 -2.35
N VAL A 61 6.28 2.44 -2.61
CA VAL A 61 7.34 3.36 -3.03
C VAL A 61 8.39 3.51 -1.93
N LEU A 62 7.95 3.67 -0.67
CA LEU A 62 8.85 3.78 0.48
C LEU A 62 9.60 2.47 0.72
N ALA A 63 8.94 1.33 0.65
CA ALA A 63 9.54 0.01 0.87
C ALA A 63 10.64 -0.26 -0.16
N LYS A 64 10.44 0.16 -1.39
CA LYS A 64 11.45 0.00 -2.44
C LYS A 64 12.71 0.81 -2.15
N GLN A 65 12.60 1.88 -1.36
CA GLN A 65 13.72 2.67 -0.87
C GLN A 65 14.22 2.15 0.48
N GLU A 66 13.76 1.00 0.92
CA GLU A 66 14.09 0.38 2.22
C GLU A 66 13.71 1.25 3.42
N LYS A 67 12.71 2.12 3.24
CA LYS A 67 12.19 3.00 4.31
C LYS A 67 10.98 2.33 4.96
N TYR A 68 11.21 1.17 5.56
CA TYR A 68 10.15 0.31 6.08
C TYR A 68 9.40 0.92 7.26
N THR A 69 10.11 1.60 8.16
CA THR A 69 9.46 2.25 9.31
C THR A 69 8.51 3.35 8.86
N GLN A 70 8.94 4.16 7.88
CA GLN A 70 8.08 5.19 7.31
C GLN A 70 6.89 4.57 6.59
N GLY A 71 7.14 3.49 5.86
CA GLY A 71 6.07 2.75 5.16
C GLY A 71 5.05 2.19 6.13
N LEU A 72 5.50 1.62 7.25
CA LEU A 72 4.59 1.10 8.27
C LEU A 72 3.70 2.20 8.84
N LYS A 73 4.23 3.40 9.07
CA LYS A 73 3.42 4.53 9.54
C LYS A 73 2.31 4.89 8.56
N VAL A 74 2.57 4.81 7.26
CA VAL A 74 1.56 5.03 6.23
C VAL A 74 0.44 4.01 6.37
N ILE A 75 0.78 2.73 6.52
CA ILE A 75 -0.18 1.65 6.68
C ILE A 75 -1.01 1.84 7.96
N GLU A 76 -0.36 2.19 9.07
CA GLU A 76 -1.05 2.44 10.34
C GLU A 76 -2.02 3.62 10.24
N THR A 77 -1.66 4.67 9.50
CA THR A 77 -2.54 5.80 9.26
C THR A 77 -3.79 5.36 8.48
N ALA A 78 -3.60 4.52 7.46
CA ALA A 78 -4.72 3.97 6.70
C ALA A 78 -5.68 3.18 7.60
N LEU A 79 -5.13 2.35 8.48
CA LEU A 79 -5.94 1.51 9.36
C LEU A 79 -6.73 2.28 10.42
N LYS A 80 -6.44 3.56 10.63
CA LYS A 80 -7.22 4.43 11.52
C LYS A 80 -8.49 4.97 10.86
N GLN A 81 -8.62 4.84 9.54
CA GLN A 81 -9.81 5.31 8.83
C GLN A 81 -11.00 4.39 9.13
N LYS A 82 -12.17 4.96 9.42
CA LYS A 82 -13.35 4.20 9.81
C LYS A 82 -13.90 3.32 8.69
N GLU A 83 -13.92 3.85 7.49
CA GLU A 83 -14.48 3.17 6.32
C GLU A 83 -13.42 3.07 5.23
N LEU A 84 -12.42 2.26 5.48
CA LEU A 84 -11.30 2.10 4.57
C LEU A 84 -11.65 1.13 3.44
N ASP A 85 -11.60 1.62 2.21
CA ASP A 85 -11.69 0.77 1.03
C ASP A 85 -10.36 0.02 0.86
N ASN A 86 -10.44 -1.16 0.26
CA ASN A 86 -9.25 -2.01 0.03
C ASN A 86 -8.52 -2.35 1.33
N LYS A 87 -9.27 -2.50 2.42
CA LYS A 87 -8.70 -2.79 3.73
C LYS A 87 -7.89 -4.08 3.74
N LYS A 88 -8.34 -5.09 2.99
CA LYS A 88 -7.64 -6.36 2.88
C LYS A 88 -6.21 -6.17 2.40
N GLU A 89 -6.01 -5.36 1.37
CA GLU A 89 -4.70 -5.07 0.80
C GLU A 89 -3.81 -4.32 1.80
N VAL A 90 -4.40 -3.39 2.56
CA VAL A 90 -3.69 -2.64 3.60
C VAL A 90 -3.24 -3.57 4.72
N LEU A 91 -4.11 -4.49 5.15
CA LEU A 91 -3.77 -5.47 6.18
C LEU A 91 -2.65 -6.41 5.72
N PHE A 92 -2.66 -6.82 4.46
CA PHE A 92 -1.59 -7.65 3.91
C PHE A 92 -0.27 -6.86 3.85
N ALA A 93 -0.32 -5.58 3.47
CA ALA A 93 0.87 -4.72 3.45
C ALA A 93 1.48 -4.59 4.85
N ARG A 94 0.67 -4.58 5.91
CA ARG A 94 1.17 -4.56 7.29
C ARG A 94 2.02 -5.79 7.59
N ILE A 95 1.55 -6.95 7.18
CA ILE A 95 2.31 -8.21 7.34
C ILE A 95 3.66 -8.09 6.61
N SER A 96 3.62 -7.66 5.36
CA SER A 96 4.82 -7.49 4.53
C SER A 96 5.82 -6.51 5.16
N ALA A 97 5.32 -5.43 5.76
CA ALA A 97 6.18 -4.44 6.40
C ALA A 97 6.97 -5.05 7.55
N TYR A 98 6.32 -5.82 8.42
CA TYR A 98 7.01 -6.48 9.54
C TYR A 98 7.98 -7.55 9.06
N GLU A 99 7.62 -8.31 8.03
CA GLU A 99 8.55 -9.28 7.43
C GLU A 99 9.80 -8.59 6.90
N SER A 100 9.64 -7.47 6.22
CA SER A 100 10.76 -6.70 5.66
C SER A 100 11.69 -6.17 6.74
N MET A 101 11.16 -5.95 7.95
CA MET A 101 11.95 -5.52 9.11
C MET A 101 12.46 -6.72 9.94
N PHE A 102 12.26 -7.94 9.44
CA PHE A 102 12.63 -9.19 10.11
C PHE A 102 11.94 -9.40 11.45
N ASP A 103 10.81 -8.71 11.68
CA ASP A 103 9.98 -8.95 12.87
C ASP A 103 8.94 -10.02 12.54
N PHE A 104 9.40 -11.26 12.48
CA PHE A 104 8.56 -12.39 12.08
C PHE A 104 7.49 -12.73 13.11
N ASP A 105 7.74 -12.49 14.38
CA ASP A 105 6.76 -12.73 15.44
C ASP A 105 5.53 -11.84 15.26
N THR A 106 5.74 -10.55 15.03
CA THR A 106 4.65 -9.60 14.80
C THR A 106 3.94 -9.90 13.48
N ALA A 107 4.72 -10.19 12.42
CA ALA A 107 4.17 -10.57 11.12
C ALA A 107 3.27 -11.79 11.26
N TYR A 108 3.70 -12.80 12.00
CA TYR A 108 2.93 -14.03 12.24
C TYR A 108 1.61 -13.71 12.97
N HIS A 109 1.67 -12.88 14.00
CA HIS A 109 0.48 -12.46 14.73
C HIS A 109 -0.56 -11.83 13.78
N TYR A 110 -0.13 -10.91 12.92
CA TYR A 110 -1.04 -10.25 11.96
C TYR A 110 -1.48 -11.18 10.85
N ALA A 111 -0.65 -12.13 10.44
CA ALA A 111 -1.03 -13.13 9.44
C ALA A 111 -2.14 -14.04 9.96
N LYS A 112 -2.08 -14.44 11.24
CA LYS A 112 -3.16 -15.22 11.86
C LYS A 112 -4.47 -14.45 11.85
N SER A 113 -4.43 -13.18 12.24
CA SER A 113 -5.62 -12.32 12.23
C SER A 113 -6.17 -12.14 10.82
N TYR A 114 -5.28 -11.97 9.84
CA TYR A 114 -5.66 -11.83 8.43
C TYR A 114 -6.39 -13.06 7.93
N VAL A 115 -5.84 -14.25 8.16
CA VAL A 115 -6.45 -15.52 7.70
C VAL A 115 -7.79 -15.75 8.39
N LYS A 116 -7.92 -15.36 9.66
CA LYS A 116 -9.19 -15.45 10.37
C LYS A 116 -10.25 -14.57 9.72
N ALA A 117 -9.88 -13.37 9.27
CA ALA A 117 -10.81 -12.45 8.61
C ALA A 117 -11.07 -12.83 7.16
N TYR A 118 -10.09 -13.40 6.48
CA TYR A 118 -10.20 -13.76 5.06
C TYR A 118 -9.78 -15.22 4.85
N PRO A 119 -10.58 -16.20 5.35
CA PRO A 119 -10.16 -17.61 5.35
C PRO A 119 -10.04 -18.25 3.96
N LYS A 120 -10.59 -17.61 2.94
CA LYS A 120 -10.51 -18.11 1.56
C LYS A 120 -9.40 -17.49 0.74
N ASP A 121 -8.67 -16.54 1.31
CA ASP A 121 -7.60 -15.85 0.60
C ASP A 121 -6.35 -16.74 0.53
N ALA A 122 -6.03 -17.21 -0.68
CA ALA A 122 -4.90 -18.12 -0.88
C ALA A 122 -3.57 -17.51 -0.49
N ASN A 123 -3.38 -16.22 -0.77
CA ASN A 123 -2.13 -15.53 -0.45
C ASN A 123 -1.92 -15.41 1.07
N GLY A 124 -3.01 -15.15 1.80
CA GLY A 124 -2.94 -15.09 3.27
C GLY A 124 -2.56 -16.42 3.89
N LYS A 125 -3.17 -17.51 3.42
CA LYS A 125 -2.84 -18.86 3.89
C LYS A 125 -1.39 -19.23 3.62
N LYS A 126 -0.91 -18.89 2.43
CA LYS A 126 0.46 -19.15 2.01
C LYS A 126 1.45 -18.40 2.90
N GLU A 127 1.15 -17.14 3.17
CA GLU A 127 1.98 -16.29 4.02
C GLU A 127 2.02 -16.78 5.45
N LEU A 128 0.87 -17.21 5.98
CA LEU A 128 0.81 -17.77 7.34
C LEU A 128 1.67 -19.03 7.44
N THR A 129 1.58 -19.93 6.45
CA THR A 129 2.39 -21.15 6.41
C THR A 129 3.88 -20.81 6.39
N PHE A 130 4.27 -19.84 5.58
CA PHE A 130 5.67 -19.37 5.53
C PHE A 130 6.13 -18.89 6.91
N LEU A 131 5.32 -18.09 7.59
CA LEU A 131 5.69 -17.51 8.88
C LEU A 131 5.71 -18.53 10.02
N GLU A 132 4.94 -19.62 9.90
CA GLU A 132 4.95 -20.69 10.91
C GLU A 132 6.30 -21.38 11.02
N THR A 133 7.16 -21.26 10.02
CA THR A 133 8.48 -21.89 10.00
C THR A 133 9.62 -20.94 10.40
N ARG A 134 9.34 -19.73 10.88
CA ARG A 134 10.36 -18.71 11.19
C ARG A 134 10.71 -18.62 12.69
#